data_1b89c748c3cc410c9382e1700c8fbd00
#
_entry.id   1b89c748c3cc410c9382e1700c8fbd00
#
_cell.length_a   1.000
_cell.length_b   1.000
_cell.length_c   1.000
_cell.angle_alpha   90.00
_cell.angle_beta   90.00
_cell.angle_gamma   90.00
#
_symmetry.space_group_name_H-M   'P 1'
#
loop_
_entity.id
_entity.type
_entity.pdbx_description
1 polymer ?
#
loop_
_entity_poly.entity_id
_entity_poly.type
_entity_poly.pdbx_seq_one_letter_code
_entity_poly.pdbx_strand_id
1 'polypeptide(L)'
;RAALEAAGCRVWELPGPDGRVELPALLNRLGKEEIDSLLVEGGAAMAGAFLDAGLVQKVQAYIAPKLFGGADAPSPVGGLGVALPDGALQLSSLTVTRLGDDILLEGEVDAHVHRAG
;
A
#
# COMPACT_ATOMS: atom_id res chain seq x y z
N ARG A 1 -20.74 -5.91 12.07
CA ARG A 1 -21.25 -4.69 11.46
C ARG A 1 -22.02 -3.84 12.48
N ALA A 2 -23.09 -4.38 13.07
CA ALA A 2 -23.96 -3.64 14.00
C ALA A 2 -23.21 -2.97 15.17
N ALA A 3 -22.20 -3.63 15.75
CA ALA A 3 -21.40 -3.08 16.84
C ALA A 3 -20.58 -1.84 16.40
N LEU A 4 -20.05 -1.86 15.17
CA LEU A 4 -19.30 -0.73 14.62
C LEU A 4 -20.22 0.46 14.31
N GLU A 5 -21.38 0.19 13.72
CA GLU A 5 -22.38 1.23 13.45
C GLU A 5 -22.92 1.84 14.75
N ALA A 6 -23.16 1.03 15.78
CA ALA A 6 -23.55 1.50 17.10
C ALA A 6 -22.47 2.37 17.78
N ALA A 7 -21.20 2.12 17.46
CA ALA A 7 -20.07 2.94 17.91
C ALA A 7 -19.85 4.20 17.06
N GLY A 8 -20.72 4.51 16.11
CA GLY A 8 -20.64 5.69 15.26
C GLY A 8 -19.80 5.52 13.99
N CYS A 9 -19.39 4.29 13.65
CA CYS A 9 -18.66 4.02 12.42
C CYS A 9 -19.59 3.96 11.21
N ARG A 10 -19.11 4.43 10.06
CA ARG A 10 -19.74 4.16 8.77
C ARG A 10 -19.15 2.88 8.20
N VAL A 11 -19.99 1.90 7.90
CA VAL A 11 -19.56 0.59 7.41
C VAL A 11 -20.01 0.42 5.96
N TRP A 12 -19.07 0.18 5.07
CA TRP A 12 -19.33 -0.14 3.67
C TRP A 12 -18.98 -1.60 3.39
N GLU A 13 -19.86 -2.28 2.71
CA GLU A 13 -19.63 -3.64 2.23
C GLU A 13 -19.23 -3.57 0.76
N LEU A 14 -18.01 -3.94 0.46
CA LEU A 14 -17.41 -3.91 -0.88
C LEU A 14 -16.77 -5.28 -1.15
N PRO A 15 -17.58 -6.34 -1.29
CA PRO A 15 -17.06 -7.70 -1.41
C PRO A 15 -16.36 -7.91 -2.76
N GLY A 16 -15.14 -8.38 -2.70
CA GLY A 16 -14.41 -8.91 -3.84
C GLY A 16 -14.63 -10.42 -4.02
N PRO A 17 -14.11 -10.99 -5.10
CA PRO A 17 -14.36 -12.39 -5.48
C PRO A 17 -13.80 -13.42 -4.49
N ASP A 18 -12.81 -13.07 -3.69
CA ASP A 18 -12.13 -13.91 -2.71
C ASP A 18 -12.49 -13.60 -1.25
N GLY A 19 -13.58 -12.87 -1.04
CA GLY A 19 -14.05 -12.45 0.29
C GLY A 19 -13.26 -11.30 0.89
N ARG A 20 -12.32 -10.72 0.16
CA ARG A 20 -11.61 -9.50 0.53
C ARG A 20 -12.34 -8.28 0.02
N VAL A 21 -11.92 -7.10 0.47
CA VAL A 21 -12.44 -5.84 -0.05
C VAL A 21 -11.97 -5.65 -1.50
N GLU A 22 -12.90 -5.33 -2.38
CA GLU A 22 -12.57 -4.98 -3.76
C GLU A 22 -12.01 -3.55 -3.80
N LEU A 23 -10.70 -3.43 -4.06
CA LEU A 23 -9.98 -2.16 -3.96
C LEU A 23 -10.44 -1.08 -4.95
N PRO A 24 -10.69 -1.38 -6.24
CA PRO A 24 -11.23 -0.38 -7.15
C PRO A 24 -12.60 0.16 -6.70
N ALA A 25 -13.48 -0.70 -6.18
CA ALA A 25 -14.77 -0.26 -5.64
C ALA A 25 -14.60 0.63 -4.40
N LEU A 26 -13.62 0.31 -3.55
CA LEU A 26 -13.27 1.15 -2.40
C LEU A 26 -12.85 2.56 -2.85
N LEU A 27 -11.93 2.66 -3.81
CA LEU A 27 -11.45 3.95 -4.31
C LEU A 27 -12.56 4.76 -4.98
N ASN A 28 -13.43 4.10 -5.75
CA ASN A 28 -14.61 4.72 -6.33
C ASN A 28 -15.57 5.26 -5.27
N ARG A 29 -15.77 4.50 -4.20
CA ARG A 29 -16.61 4.93 -3.08
C ARG A 29 -16.02 6.14 -2.37
N LEU A 30 -14.72 6.11 -2.08
CA LEU A 30 -14.01 7.24 -1.47
C LEU A 30 -14.14 8.50 -2.35
N GLY A 31 -13.98 8.38 -3.65
CA GLY A 31 -14.16 9.50 -4.58
C GLY A 31 -15.57 10.09 -4.56
N LYS A 32 -16.60 9.26 -4.47
CA LYS A 32 -18.00 9.71 -4.32
C LYS A 32 -18.26 10.44 -2.99
N GLU A 33 -17.46 10.14 -1.97
CA GLU A 33 -17.50 10.83 -0.68
C GLU A 33 -16.58 12.07 -0.64
N GLU A 34 -16.06 12.48 -1.80
CA GLU A 34 -15.15 13.63 -1.96
C GLU A 34 -13.83 13.50 -1.17
N ILE A 35 -13.36 12.26 -0.99
CA ILE A 35 -12.07 11.96 -0.37
C ILE A 35 -11.00 11.90 -1.47
N ASP A 36 -10.07 12.84 -1.44
CA ASP A 36 -9.07 13.05 -2.50
C ASP A 36 -7.83 12.16 -2.35
N SER A 37 -7.52 11.73 -1.14
CA SER A 37 -6.33 10.94 -0.87
C SER A 37 -6.58 9.85 0.18
N LEU A 38 -5.83 8.76 0.05
CA LEU A 38 -5.85 7.64 0.98
C LEU A 38 -4.42 7.28 1.36
N LEU A 39 -4.12 7.31 2.66
CA LEU A 39 -2.87 6.79 3.20
C LEU A 39 -3.07 5.33 3.61
N VAL A 40 -2.27 4.44 3.04
CA VAL A 40 -2.28 3.01 3.37
C VAL A 40 -1.11 2.73 4.30
N GLU A 41 -1.41 2.47 5.57
CA GLU A 41 -0.43 2.14 6.62
C GLU A 41 -0.51 0.67 7.06
N GLY A 42 -1.48 -0.06 6.57
CA GLY A 42 -1.71 -1.45 6.93
C GLY A 42 -0.52 -2.35 6.64
N GLY A 43 -0.51 -3.56 7.22
CA GLY A 43 0.59 -4.51 7.09
C GLY A 43 0.95 -4.90 5.64
N ALA A 44 1.94 -5.74 5.51
CA ALA A 44 2.53 -6.16 4.22
C ALA A 44 1.51 -6.67 3.19
N ALA A 45 0.48 -7.40 3.62
CA ALA A 45 -0.56 -7.92 2.73
C ALA A 45 -1.39 -6.79 2.08
N MET A 46 -1.77 -5.77 2.85
CA MET A 46 -2.51 -4.62 2.35
C MET A 46 -1.66 -3.79 1.40
N ALA A 47 -0.42 -3.50 1.77
CA ALA A 47 0.52 -2.78 0.91
C ALA A 47 0.74 -3.52 -0.41
N GLY A 48 0.96 -4.84 -0.36
CA GLY A 48 1.09 -5.69 -1.55
C GLY A 48 -0.13 -5.65 -2.44
N ALA A 49 -1.33 -5.76 -1.87
CA ALA A 49 -2.58 -5.74 -2.63
C ALA A 49 -2.80 -4.42 -3.40
N PHE A 50 -2.52 -3.29 -2.78
CA PHE A 50 -2.60 -1.99 -3.46
C PHE A 50 -1.55 -1.83 -4.56
N LEU A 51 -0.31 -2.27 -4.31
CA LEU A 51 0.76 -2.22 -5.32
C LEU A 51 0.48 -3.17 -6.49
N ASP A 52 0.08 -4.40 -6.23
CA ASP A 52 -0.27 -5.39 -7.26
C ASP A 52 -1.45 -4.92 -8.13
N ALA A 53 -2.39 -4.20 -7.55
CA ALA A 53 -3.53 -3.63 -8.27
C ALA A 53 -3.19 -2.33 -9.04
N GLY A 54 -1.98 -1.80 -8.93
CA GLY A 54 -1.58 -0.57 -9.60
C GLY A 54 -2.25 0.70 -9.08
N LEU A 55 -2.63 0.70 -7.82
CA LEU A 55 -3.42 1.77 -7.20
C LEU A 55 -2.61 2.72 -6.32
N VAL A 56 -1.29 2.61 -6.35
CA VAL A 56 -0.38 3.43 -5.54
C VAL A 56 0.33 4.46 -6.41
N GLN A 57 0.27 5.73 -6.02
CA GLN A 57 0.97 6.82 -6.70
C GLN A 57 2.27 7.20 -6.01
N LYS A 58 2.33 7.07 -4.69
CA LYS A 58 3.49 7.47 -3.89
C LYS A 58 3.79 6.47 -2.79
N VAL A 59 5.07 6.23 -2.56
CA VAL A 59 5.57 5.37 -1.47
C VAL A 59 6.37 6.23 -0.49
N GLN A 60 6.15 5.99 0.79
CA GLN A 60 6.94 6.52 1.90
C GLN A 60 7.49 5.36 2.70
N ALA A 61 8.80 5.23 2.75
CA ALA A 61 9.49 4.19 3.51
C ALA A 61 10.31 4.80 4.64
N TYR A 62 9.95 4.46 5.88
CA TYR A 62 10.70 4.85 7.06
C TYR A 62 11.69 3.74 7.42
N ILE A 63 12.95 4.09 7.51
CA ILE A 63 14.04 3.14 7.76
C ILE A 63 14.74 3.55 9.06
N ALA A 64 14.62 2.70 10.08
CA ALA A 64 15.33 2.84 11.33
C ALA A 64 16.71 2.17 11.24
N PRO A 65 17.74 2.66 11.94
CA PRO A 65 19.07 2.05 11.95
C PRO A 65 19.11 0.82 12.87
N LYS A 66 18.25 -0.17 12.58
CA LYS A 66 18.09 -1.39 13.39
C LYS A 66 17.94 -2.60 12.47
N LEU A 67 18.54 -3.70 12.87
CA LEU A 67 18.43 -4.99 12.18
C LEU A 67 17.78 -6.02 13.11
N PHE A 68 16.59 -6.48 12.77
CA PHE A 68 15.95 -7.55 13.53
C PHE A 68 16.41 -8.95 13.07
N GLY A 69 16.61 -9.11 11.76
CA GLY A 69 16.92 -10.41 11.17
C GLY A 69 15.75 -11.39 11.25
N GLY A 70 16.04 -12.65 10.96
CA GLY A 70 15.08 -13.75 11.00
C GLY A 70 14.43 -14.04 9.66
N ALA A 71 14.38 -15.33 9.27
CA ALA A 71 13.80 -15.75 7.99
C ALA A 71 12.29 -15.50 7.91
N ASP A 72 11.60 -15.52 9.07
CA ASP A 72 10.15 -15.33 9.17
C ASP A 72 9.78 -13.88 9.52
N ALA A 73 10.73 -12.97 9.50
CA ALA A 73 10.46 -11.56 9.75
C ALA A 73 9.50 -10.98 8.68
N PRO A 74 8.47 -10.21 9.09
CA PRO A 74 7.55 -9.61 8.13
C PRO A 74 8.27 -8.69 7.15
N SER A 75 7.97 -8.85 5.86
CA SER A 75 8.40 -7.91 4.81
C SER A 75 7.53 -6.64 4.86
N PRO A 76 8.04 -5.47 4.48
CA PRO A 76 7.24 -4.26 4.35
C PRO A 76 6.16 -4.38 3.26
N VAL A 77 6.38 -5.19 2.24
CA VAL A 77 5.45 -5.44 1.14
C VAL A 77 5.28 -6.94 0.95
N GLY A 78 4.04 -7.40 1.04
CA GLY A 78 3.66 -8.79 0.79
C GLY A 78 3.17 -8.98 -0.66
N GLY A 79 2.27 -9.94 -0.84
CA GLY A 79 1.73 -10.30 -2.15
C GLY A 79 2.57 -11.35 -2.86
N LEU A 80 2.35 -11.49 -4.17
CA LEU A 80 3.07 -12.47 -4.99
C LEU A 80 4.51 -12.04 -5.32
N GLY A 81 4.74 -10.74 -5.31
CA GLY A 81 6.03 -10.17 -5.69
C GLY A 81 6.32 -10.34 -7.18
N VAL A 82 7.58 -10.15 -7.55
CA VAL A 82 8.07 -10.31 -8.92
C VAL A 82 9.21 -11.32 -8.95
N ALA A 83 9.28 -12.10 -10.04
CA ALA A 83 10.27 -13.16 -10.17
C ALA A 83 11.69 -12.65 -10.44
N LEU A 84 11.78 -11.50 -11.11
CA LEU A 84 13.07 -10.90 -11.52
C LEU A 84 13.11 -9.41 -11.14
N PRO A 85 14.30 -8.87 -10.87
CA PRO A 85 14.48 -7.44 -10.55
C PRO A 85 13.90 -6.50 -11.60
N ASP A 86 13.95 -6.86 -12.88
CA ASP A 86 13.43 -6.05 -13.99
C ASP A 86 11.90 -5.89 -13.95
N GLY A 87 11.19 -6.80 -13.26
CA GLY A 87 9.75 -6.70 -13.01
C GLY A 87 9.38 -5.86 -11.79
N ALA A 88 10.37 -5.37 -11.04
CA ALA A 88 10.11 -4.56 -9.85
C ALA A 88 9.50 -3.21 -10.20
N LEU A 89 8.61 -2.72 -9.34
CA LEU A 89 8.13 -1.35 -9.42
C LEU A 89 9.28 -0.37 -9.23
N GLN A 90 9.41 0.55 -10.16
CA GLN A 90 10.40 1.61 -10.07
C GLN A 90 9.80 2.84 -9.38
N LEU A 91 10.61 3.49 -8.55
CA LEU A 91 10.27 4.76 -7.93
C LEU A 91 11.09 5.86 -8.60
N SER A 92 10.43 6.93 -8.94
CA SER A 92 11.03 8.16 -9.48
C SER A 92 10.86 9.33 -8.51
N SER A 93 11.46 10.47 -8.85
CA SER A 93 11.38 11.69 -8.03
C SER A 93 11.76 11.44 -6.56
N LEU A 94 12.83 10.68 -6.34
CA LEU A 94 13.24 10.26 -5.00
C LEU A 94 13.67 11.44 -4.15
N THR A 95 13.17 11.48 -2.91
CA THR A 95 13.66 12.35 -1.85
C THR A 95 14.07 11.52 -0.64
N VAL A 96 15.13 11.92 0.03
CA VAL A 96 15.62 11.30 1.25
C VAL A 96 15.68 12.37 2.33
N THR A 97 14.96 12.17 3.41
CA THR A 97 14.91 13.09 4.54
C THR A 97 15.39 12.39 5.80
N ARG A 98 16.29 13.02 6.52
CA ARG A 98 16.72 12.51 7.82
C ARG A 98 15.78 12.98 8.92
N LEU A 99 15.27 12.04 9.71
CA LEU A 99 14.34 12.29 10.82
C LEU A 99 14.98 11.75 12.11
N GLY A 100 15.80 12.58 12.79
CA GLY A 100 16.60 12.10 13.90
C GLY A 100 17.58 11.03 13.43
N ASP A 101 17.48 9.82 13.98
CA ASP A 101 18.29 8.66 13.58
C ASP A 101 17.68 7.88 12.40
N ASP A 102 16.42 8.14 12.06
CA ASP A 102 15.71 7.46 10.99
C ASP A 102 15.87 8.17 9.63
N ILE A 103 15.56 7.45 8.57
CA ILE A 103 15.52 7.98 7.20
C ILE A 103 14.11 7.80 6.65
N LEU A 104 13.57 8.84 6.04
CA LEU A 104 12.37 8.77 5.21
C LEU A 104 12.79 8.80 3.73
N LEU A 105 12.52 7.72 3.02
CA LEU A 105 12.62 7.64 1.57
C LEU A 105 11.23 7.82 0.97
N GLU A 106 11.07 8.78 0.08
CA GLU A 106 9.83 8.99 -0.67
C GLU A 106 10.09 8.89 -2.16
N GLY A 107 9.12 8.36 -2.89
CA GLY A 107 9.19 8.27 -4.34
C GLY A 107 7.82 8.10 -4.97
N GLU A 108 7.72 8.47 -6.23
CA GLU A 108 6.53 8.26 -7.04
C GLU A 108 6.62 6.91 -7.75
N VAL A 109 5.50 6.20 -7.81
CA VAL A 109 5.42 4.93 -8.54
C VAL A 109 5.27 5.21 -10.03
N ASP A 110 6.21 4.72 -10.84
CA ASP A 110 6.16 4.88 -12.29
C ASP A 110 5.02 4.06 -12.90
N ALA A 111 4.07 4.76 -13.52
CA ALA A 111 2.89 4.15 -14.13
C ALA A 111 3.23 3.24 -15.34
N HIS A 112 4.44 3.31 -15.85
CA HIS A 112 4.85 2.57 -17.05
C HIS A 112 5.24 1.11 -16.79
N VAL A 113 5.44 0.69 -15.56
CA VAL A 113 5.88 -0.66 -15.21
C VAL A 113 4.72 -1.66 -15.04
N HIS A 114 3.49 -1.18 -14.92
CA HIS A 114 2.31 -2.05 -14.75
C HIS A 114 1.78 -2.70 -16.03
N ARG A 115 2.46 -2.58 -17.18
CA ARG A 115 1.97 -3.10 -18.46
C ARG A 115 2.68 -4.33 -19.00
N ALA A 116 3.51 -4.98 -18.24
CA ALA A 116 4.15 -6.23 -18.66
C ALA A 116 3.60 -7.40 -17.85
N GLY A 117 2.55 -8.01 -18.36
CA GLY A 117 2.07 -9.26 -17.81
C GLY A 117 0.66 -9.57 -18.10
#